data_a84fabec8b25b846ae46b40abaf2436a
#
_entry.id   a84fabec8b25b846ae46b40abaf2436a
#
_cell.length_a   1.000
_cell.length_b   1.000
_cell.length_c   1.000
_cell.angle_alpha   90.00
_cell.angle_beta   90.00
_cell.angle_gamma   90.00
#
_symmetry.space_group_name_H-M   'P 1'
#
loop_
_entity.id
_entity.type
_entity.pdbx_description
1 polymer ?
#
loop_
_entity_poly.entity_id
_entity_poly.type
_entity_poly.pdbx_seq_one_letter_code
_entity_poly.pdbx_strand_id
1 'polypeptide(L)'
;LEFEIPDTWELSVDAKREDFAYFRLDHVYPRLEVKWEKISKKKPPSLKTSVNEYLKEMQKRAKKSGHEYKVINIREVKVMEHPALSFYVRSTGETLGACWCCPDTERLILFQLVFKREEYPQMYSIFQKILQTMRCHKDGSWLWYFYGFYIRIPKSYSITNYKFTPGFSKAFFKKGDVGLIVAYHTVANVVLDEYGDVDNWFTRVCKPQILENLGALKFLGSRNVMINGHEGREFVYASRFSLFKRLKVLSYSWLCEKLNRLLNVTFYFPQKMERVLRGEIDDILDSSRCH
;
A
#
# COMPACT_ATOMS: atom_id res chain seq x y z
N LEU A 1 5.15 2.60 -4.82
CA LEU A 1 6.12 1.52 -4.74
C LEU A 1 5.76 0.60 -3.59
N GLU A 2 5.88 -0.70 -3.80
CA GLU A 2 5.62 -1.75 -2.82
C GLU A 2 6.69 -2.81 -2.99
N PHE A 3 7.27 -3.30 -1.90
CA PHE A 3 8.27 -4.36 -1.88
C PHE A 3 8.46 -4.87 -0.45
N GLU A 4 8.99 -6.08 -0.31
CA GLU A 4 9.27 -6.68 0.99
C GLU A 4 10.66 -6.30 1.49
N ILE A 5 10.74 -6.01 2.78
CA ILE A 5 11.97 -5.68 3.52
C ILE A 5 12.04 -6.51 4.80
N PRO A 6 13.20 -6.61 5.45
CA PRO A 6 13.31 -7.15 6.80
C PRO A 6 12.47 -6.33 7.80
N ASP A 7 11.78 -7.02 8.71
CA ASP A 7 10.89 -6.40 9.71
C ASP A 7 11.61 -5.45 10.68
N THR A 8 12.94 -5.58 10.78
CA THR A 8 13.79 -4.75 11.64
C THR A 8 14.18 -3.41 11.02
N TRP A 9 13.77 -3.13 9.76
CA TRP A 9 14.08 -1.88 9.09
C TRP A 9 12.96 -0.87 9.25
N GLU A 10 13.29 0.34 9.68
CA GLU A 10 12.34 1.39 9.98
C GLU A 10 12.47 2.58 9.03
N LEU A 11 11.35 3.21 8.70
CA LEU A 11 11.34 4.42 7.88
C LEU A 11 11.88 5.60 8.70
N SER A 12 13.04 6.11 8.30
CA SER A 12 13.74 7.20 8.99
C SER A 12 13.63 8.54 8.28
N VAL A 13 13.49 8.53 6.96
CA VAL A 13 13.32 9.75 6.16
C VAL A 13 12.24 9.51 5.12
N ASP A 14 11.32 10.47 4.99
CA ASP A 14 10.33 10.53 3.93
C ASP A 14 10.23 11.97 3.43
N ALA A 15 10.54 12.17 2.14
CA ALA A 15 10.41 13.46 1.47
C ALA A 15 9.66 13.27 0.15
N LYS A 16 8.54 13.96 0.01
CA LYS A 16 7.67 13.85 -1.17
C LYS A 16 7.29 15.22 -1.72
N ARG A 17 7.34 15.33 -3.05
CA ARG A 17 6.79 16.43 -3.85
C ARG A 17 5.96 15.85 -4.99
N GLU A 18 5.33 16.67 -5.79
CA GLU A 18 4.49 16.23 -6.90
C GLU A 18 5.26 15.40 -7.94
N ASP A 19 6.49 15.79 -8.22
CA ASP A 19 7.38 15.24 -9.27
C ASP A 19 8.53 14.40 -8.73
N PHE A 20 8.61 14.21 -7.41
CA PHE A 20 9.73 13.58 -6.74
C PHE A 20 9.33 12.94 -5.42
N ALA A 21 9.93 11.80 -5.07
CA ALA A 21 9.99 11.33 -3.70
C ALA A 21 11.34 10.65 -3.40
N TYR A 22 11.73 10.75 -2.16
CA TYR A 22 12.87 10.08 -1.58
C TYR A 22 12.45 9.52 -0.22
N PHE A 23 12.81 8.28 0.06
CA PHE A 23 12.67 7.72 1.41
C PHE A 23 13.89 6.84 1.75
N ARG A 24 14.14 6.73 3.03
CA ARG A 24 15.24 5.96 3.58
C ARG A 24 14.76 5.06 4.70
N LEU A 25 15.19 3.80 4.67
CA LEU A 25 15.00 2.84 5.73
C LEU A 25 16.33 2.59 6.43
N ASP A 26 16.30 2.64 7.74
CA ASP A 26 17.45 2.42 8.60
C ASP A 26 17.25 1.16 9.46
N HIS A 27 18.33 0.57 9.90
CA HIS A 27 18.38 -0.39 10.98
C HIS A 27 19.28 0.18 12.09
N VAL A 28 20.52 -0.23 12.19
CA VAL A 28 21.54 0.43 13.06
C VAL A 28 22.14 1.66 12.35
N TYR A 29 22.13 1.65 11.03
CA TYR A 29 22.57 2.74 10.15
C TYR A 29 21.72 2.70 8.85
N PRO A 30 21.83 3.72 7.97
CA PRO A 30 21.12 3.72 6.69
C PRO A 30 21.31 2.44 5.91
N ARG A 31 20.23 1.78 5.52
CA ARG A 31 20.24 0.49 4.81
C ARG A 31 19.74 0.61 3.39
N LEU A 32 18.57 1.19 3.21
CA LEU A 32 17.92 1.30 1.91
C LEU A 32 17.54 2.74 1.64
N GLU A 33 17.92 3.22 0.48
CA GLU A 33 17.47 4.49 -0.05
C GLU A 33 16.71 4.25 -1.34
N VAL A 34 15.53 4.87 -1.46
CA VAL A 34 14.71 4.83 -2.67
C VAL A 34 14.36 6.24 -3.10
N LYS A 35 14.59 6.51 -4.36
CA LYS A 35 14.28 7.76 -5.01
C LYS A 35 13.46 7.49 -6.27
N TRP A 36 12.44 8.29 -6.53
CA TRP A 36 11.85 8.37 -7.85
C TRP A 36 11.66 9.81 -8.29
N GLU A 37 11.72 10.01 -9.59
CA GLU A 37 11.49 11.28 -10.25
C GLU A 37 10.49 11.09 -11.38
N LYS A 38 9.62 12.08 -11.59
CA LYS A 38 8.69 12.09 -12.71
C LYS A 38 9.44 12.26 -14.03
N ILE A 39 9.10 11.46 -15.02
CA ILE A 39 9.70 11.51 -16.37
C ILE A 39 8.64 11.75 -17.43
N SER A 40 9.07 12.28 -18.55
CA SER A 40 8.18 12.40 -19.71
C SER A 40 7.93 11.04 -20.34
N LYS A 41 6.67 10.67 -20.51
CA LYS A 41 6.25 9.44 -21.21
C LYS A 41 6.70 9.42 -22.68
N LYS A 42 6.71 10.60 -23.33
CA LYS A 42 7.07 10.71 -24.74
C LYS A 42 8.57 10.52 -25.01
N LYS A 43 9.41 10.84 -24.03
CA LYS A 43 10.88 10.76 -24.15
C LYS A 43 11.48 10.33 -22.80
N PRO A 44 11.38 9.03 -22.45
CA PRO A 44 12.02 8.55 -21.23
C PRO A 44 13.54 8.69 -21.33
N PRO A 45 14.24 8.96 -20.23
CA PRO A 45 15.69 9.04 -20.23
C PRO A 45 16.31 7.68 -20.54
N SER A 46 17.50 7.68 -21.13
CA SER A 46 18.29 6.46 -21.28
C SER A 46 18.73 5.96 -19.91
N LEU A 47 18.37 4.74 -19.53
CA LEU A 47 18.79 4.13 -18.25
C LEU A 47 20.30 4.14 -18.08
N LYS A 48 21.03 3.83 -19.16
CA LYS A 48 22.49 3.83 -19.15
C LYS A 48 23.06 5.22 -18.84
N THR A 49 22.49 6.25 -19.43
CA THR A 49 22.86 7.65 -19.16
C THR A 49 22.55 8.01 -17.72
N SER A 50 21.32 7.74 -17.24
CA SER A 50 20.89 8.09 -15.88
C SER A 50 21.75 7.39 -14.81
N VAL A 51 22.04 6.09 -14.97
CA VAL A 51 22.91 5.36 -14.05
C VAL A 51 24.34 5.89 -14.08
N ASN A 52 24.88 6.15 -15.26
CA ASN A 52 26.24 6.69 -15.37
C ASN A 52 26.37 8.09 -14.74
N GLU A 53 25.40 8.97 -14.95
CA GLU A 53 25.37 10.30 -14.33
C GLU A 53 25.28 10.20 -12.80
N TYR A 54 24.41 9.32 -12.31
CA TYR A 54 24.30 9.05 -10.88
C TYR A 54 25.62 8.55 -10.29
N LEU A 55 26.23 7.54 -10.90
CA LEU A 55 27.51 6.97 -10.42
C LEU A 55 28.66 7.99 -10.46
N LYS A 56 28.71 8.82 -11.51
CA LYS A 56 29.68 9.95 -11.60
C LYS A 56 29.50 10.96 -10.48
N GLU A 57 28.26 11.31 -10.16
CA GLU A 57 27.97 12.23 -9.05
C GLU A 57 28.38 11.65 -7.70
N MET A 58 28.09 10.36 -7.44
CA MET A 58 28.54 9.66 -6.24
C MET A 58 30.07 9.60 -6.15
N GLN A 59 30.75 9.33 -7.27
CA GLN A 59 32.21 9.35 -7.35
C GLN A 59 32.80 10.73 -7.00
N LYS A 60 32.22 11.82 -7.52
CA LYS A 60 32.63 13.19 -7.19
C LYS A 60 32.47 13.48 -5.70
N ARG A 61 31.37 13.04 -5.08
CA ARG A 61 31.13 13.21 -3.64
C ARG A 61 32.12 12.45 -2.81
N ALA A 62 32.35 11.17 -3.13
CA ALA A 62 33.34 10.33 -2.45
C ALA A 62 34.76 10.96 -2.52
N LYS A 63 35.16 11.41 -3.71
CA LYS A 63 36.45 12.08 -3.93
C LYS A 63 36.61 13.37 -3.11
N LYS A 64 35.56 14.19 -3.02
CA LYS A 64 35.55 15.39 -2.18
C LYS A 64 35.73 15.08 -0.69
N SER A 65 35.24 13.93 -0.25
CA SER A 65 35.38 13.43 1.13
C SER A 65 36.66 12.60 1.36
N GLY A 66 37.56 12.53 0.37
CA GLY A 66 38.82 11.78 0.47
C GLY A 66 38.66 10.26 0.41
N HIS A 67 37.53 9.76 -0.10
CA HIS A 67 37.21 8.33 -0.15
C HIS A 67 37.43 7.76 -1.56
N GLU A 68 37.93 6.53 -1.62
CA GLU A 68 37.98 5.75 -2.85
C GLU A 68 36.54 5.38 -3.30
N TYR A 69 36.30 5.35 -4.60
CA TYR A 69 35.03 4.96 -5.19
C TYR A 69 35.27 4.12 -6.44
N LYS A 70 34.84 2.86 -6.39
CA LYS A 70 35.02 1.91 -7.47
C LYS A 70 33.72 1.27 -7.89
N VAL A 71 33.34 1.46 -9.13
CA VAL A 71 32.23 0.70 -9.77
C VAL A 71 32.76 -0.68 -10.09
N ILE A 72 32.20 -1.72 -9.48
CA ILE A 72 32.61 -3.11 -9.64
C ILE A 72 31.95 -3.72 -10.87
N ASN A 73 30.62 -3.55 -11.01
CA ASN A 73 29.90 -3.98 -12.19
C ASN A 73 28.60 -3.18 -12.39
N ILE A 74 28.10 -3.23 -13.62
CA ILE A 74 26.77 -2.81 -14.03
C ILE A 74 26.20 -3.95 -14.88
N ARG A 75 24.96 -4.38 -14.58
CA ARG A 75 24.30 -5.51 -15.28
C ARG A 75 22.88 -5.14 -15.66
N GLU A 76 22.43 -5.66 -16.78
CA GLU A 76 21.04 -5.64 -17.16
C GLU A 76 20.26 -6.65 -16.31
N VAL A 77 19.14 -6.20 -15.75
CA VAL A 77 18.21 -7.00 -14.96
C VAL A 77 16.77 -6.63 -15.34
N LYS A 78 15.80 -7.35 -14.80
CA LYS A 78 14.39 -6.96 -14.89
C LYS A 78 13.84 -6.69 -13.52
N VAL A 79 12.98 -5.66 -13.42
CA VAL A 79 12.16 -5.37 -12.24
C VAL A 79 10.71 -5.37 -12.70
N MET A 80 9.92 -6.35 -12.28
CA MET A 80 8.67 -6.70 -12.95
C MET A 80 8.93 -6.94 -14.44
N GLU A 81 8.16 -6.29 -15.33
CA GLU A 81 8.35 -6.34 -16.79
C GLU A 81 9.27 -5.24 -17.34
N HIS A 82 9.85 -4.39 -16.45
CA HIS A 82 10.68 -3.28 -16.90
C HIS A 82 12.13 -3.68 -17.05
N PRO A 83 12.79 -3.32 -18.17
CA PRO A 83 14.24 -3.34 -18.26
C PRO A 83 14.84 -2.44 -17.17
N ALA A 84 15.86 -2.92 -16.48
CA ALA A 84 16.54 -2.21 -15.42
C ALA A 84 18.06 -2.41 -15.50
N LEU A 85 18.80 -1.50 -14.91
CA LEU A 85 20.25 -1.64 -14.69
C LEU A 85 20.51 -1.78 -13.19
N SER A 86 21.14 -2.87 -12.78
CA SER A 86 21.70 -3.01 -11.45
C SER A 86 23.17 -2.63 -11.45
N PHE A 87 23.67 -2.11 -10.33
CA PHE A 87 25.06 -1.76 -10.16
C PHE A 87 25.57 -2.17 -8.78
N TYR A 88 26.86 -2.47 -8.74
CA TYR A 88 27.59 -2.75 -7.51
C TYR A 88 28.78 -1.81 -7.39
N VAL A 89 28.87 -1.13 -6.25
CA VAL A 89 29.90 -0.11 -5.99
C VAL A 89 30.56 -0.39 -4.66
N ARG A 90 31.85 -0.12 -4.60
CA ARG A 90 32.67 -0.13 -3.38
C ARG A 90 33.18 1.28 -3.10
N SER A 91 33.04 1.73 -1.85
CA SER A 91 33.60 2.98 -1.34
C SER A 91 33.99 2.79 0.14
N THR A 92 33.56 3.64 1.06
CA THR A 92 33.70 3.41 2.51
C THR A 92 32.86 2.21 2.98
N GLY A 93 31.83 1.87 2.23
CA GLY A 93 30.99 0.67 2.34
C GLY A 93 30.75 0.08 0.96
N GLU A 94 29.89 -0.93 0.93
CA GLU A 94 29.44 -1.58 -0.29
C GLU A 94 28.03 -1.05 -0.64
N THR A 95 27.71 -0.92 -1.93
CA THR A 95 26.39 -0.47 -2.40
C THR A 95 25.93 -1.36 -3.54
N LEU A 96 24.76 -1.98 -3.37
CA LEU A 96 24.01 -2.63 -4.44
C LEU A 96 22.83 -1.72 -4.80
N GLY A 97 22.64 -1.42 -6.08
CA GLY A 97 21.53 -0.59 -6.52
C GLY A 97 20.91 -1.06 -7.83
N ALA A 98 19.72 -0.56 -8.11
CA ALA A 98 19.04 -0.75 -9.37
C ALA A 98 18.27 0.50 -9.79
N CYS A 99 18.17 0.70 -11.11
CA CYS A 99 17.48 1.82 -11.70
C CYS A 99 16.64 1.34 -12.89
N TRP A 100 15.38 1.81 -12.97
CA TRP A 100 14.47 1.52 -14.09
C TRP A 100 13.48 2.65 -14.33
N CYS A 101 12.93 2.68 -15.53
CA CYS A 101 11.80 3.54 -15.88
C CYS A 101 10.51 2.74 -15.81
N CYS A 102 9.49 3.27 -15.15
CA CYS A 102 8.14 2.74 -15.16
C CYS A 102 7.25 3.65 -16.02
N PRO A 103 6.85 3.22 -17.24
CA PRO A 103 6.00 4.03 -18.12
C PRO A 103 4.60 4.25 -17.55
N ASP A 104 4.08 3.27 -16.78
CA ASP A 104 2.72 3.32 -16.23
C ASP A 104 2.55 4.38 -15.16
N THR A 105 3.61 4.65 -14.40
CA THR A 105 3.63 5.69 -13.38
C THR A 105 4.44 6.93 -13.78
N GLU A 106 4.99 6.94 -15.00
CA GLU A 106 5.85 8.02 -15.51
C GLU A 106 6.99 8.37 -14.55
N ARG A 107 7.71 7.34 -14.05
CA ARG A 107 8.77 7.51 -13.05
C ARG A 107 10.07 6.84 -13.45
N LEU A 108 11.16 7.54 -13.21
CA LEU A 108 12.50 6.96 -13.08
C LEU A 108 12.70 6.61 -11.61
N ILE A 109 12.98 5.36 -11.32
CA ILE A 109 13.11 4.84 -9.97
C ILE A 109 14.54 4.36 -9.79
N LEU A 110 15.16 4.80 -8.72
CA LEU A 110 16.47 4.36 -8.24
C LEU A 110 16.33 3.85 -6.82
N PHE A 111 16.84 2.67 -6.53
CA PHE A 111 17.03 2.23 -5.17
C PHE A 111 18.47 1.73 -4.94
N GLN A 112 18.93 1.81 -3.71
CA GLN A 112 20.24 1.32 -3.32
C GLN A 112 20.23 0.79 -1.88
N LEU A 113 20.95 -0.33 -1.68
CA LEU A 113 21.29 -0.89 -0.38
C LEU A 113 22.72 -0.50 -0.05
N VAL A 114 22.92 0.02 1.17
CA VAL A 114 24.25 0.35 1.70
C VAL A 114 24.57 -0.61 2.85
N PHE A 115 25.77 -1.16 2.88
CA PHE A 115 26.15 -2.16 3.86
C PHE A 115 27.67 -2.29 3.99
N LYS A 116 28.12 -2.99 5.05
CA LYS A 116 29.53 -3.31 5.23
C LYS A 116 29.90 -4.56 4.42
N ARG A 117 31.16 -4.67 4.04
CA ARG A 117 31.65 -5.73 3.16
C ARG A 117 31.35 -7.15 3.67
N GLU A 118 31.47 -7.36 4.97
CA GLU A 118 31.20 -8.64 5.62
C GLU A 118 29.73 -9.08 5.53
N GLU A 119 28.82 -8.12 5.31
CA GLU A 119 27.39 -8.36 5.18
C GLU A 119 26.96 -8.70 3.73
N TYR A 120 27.89 -8.71 2.77
CA TYR A 120 27.56 -8.88 1.35
C TYR A 120 26.64 -10.07 1.03
N PRO A 121 26.88 -11.31 1.52
CA PRO A 121 26.03 -12.44 1.18
C PRO A 121 24.57 -12.23 1.62
N GLN A 122 24.38 -11.71 2.83
CA GLN A 122 23.04 -11.42 3.37
C GLN A 122 22.36 -10.28 2.61
N MET A 123 23.08 -9.19 2.37
CA MET A 123 22.55 -8.02 1.67
C MET A 123 22.26 -8.31 0.21
N TYR A 124 23.03 -9.17 -0.44
CA TYR A 124 22.75 -9.63 -1.78
C TYR A 124 21.43 -10.43 -1.85
N SER A 125 21.18 -11.31 -0.88
CA SER A 125 19.91 -12.04 -0.77
C SER A 125 18.73 -11.09 -0.58
N ILE A 126 18.85 -10.11 0.31
CA ILE A 126 17.83 -9.07 0.53
C ILE A 126 17.61 -8.25 -0.75
N PHE A 127 18.69 -7.86 -1.45
CA PHE A 127 18.61 -7.14 -2.72
C PHE A 127 17.82 -7.92 -3.77
N GLN A 128 18.07 -9.22 -3.92
CA GLN A 128 17.34 -10.09 -4.84
C GLN A 128 15.86 -10.18 -4.44
N LYS A 129 15.57 -10.35 -3.14
CA LYS A 129 14.19 -10.41 -2.63
C LYS A 129 13.44 -9.10 -2.92
N ILE A 130 14.07 -7.95 -2.70
CA ILE A 130 13.48 -6.64 -3.03
C ILE A 130 13.18 -6.56 -4.53
N LEU A 131 14.12 -6.93 -5.41
CA LEU A 131 13.89 -6.90 -6.86
C LEU A 131 12.72 -7.80 -7.30
N GLN A 132 12.60 -8.99 -6.70
CA GLN A 132 11.54 -9.96 -7.00
C GLN A 132 10.17 -9.51 -6.51
N THR A 133 10.12 -8.88 -5.34
CA THR A 133 8.86 -8.43 -4.71
C THR A 133 8.46 -7.01 -5.10
N MET A 134 9.38 -6.26 -5.74
CA MET A 134 9.14 -4.88 -6.15
C MET A 134 7.94 -4.76 -7.08
N ARG A 135 7.04 -3.83 -6.73
CA ARG A 135 5.90 -3.43 -7.54
C ARG A 135 5.88 -1.91 -7.66
N CYS A 136 6.25 -1.40 -8.82
CA CYS A 136 6.24 0.05 -9.09
C CYS A 136 4.88 0.55 -9.56
N HIS A 137 4.06 -0.32 -10.11
CA HIS A 137 2.65 -0.15 -10.41
C HIS A 137 1.94 -1.47 -10.17
N LYS A 138 0.64 -1.45 -10.04
CA LYS A 138 -0.21 -2.63 -10.09
C LYS A 138 -1.34 -2.35 -11.07
N ASP A 139 -1.59 -3.31 -11.95
CA ASP A 139 -2.66 -3.20 -12.92
C ASP A 139 -4.00 -3.05 -12.19
N GLY A 140 -4.71 -1.98 -12.51
CA GLY A 140 -6.08 -1.77 -12.11
C GLY A 140 -6.35 -1.33 -10.67
N SER A 141 -5.40 -1.26 -9.73
CA SER A 141 -5.69 -0.88 -8.33
C SER A 141 -4.70 0.09 -7.71
N TRP A 142 -5.17 0.89 -6.72
CA TRP A 142 -4.36 1.70 -5.82
C TRP A 142 -4.21 1.01 -4.48
N LEU A 143 -3.01 1.05 -3.87
CA LEU A 143 -2.82 0.70 -2.47
C LEU A 143 -3.16 1.91 -1.61
N TRP A 144 -4.13 1.74 -0.71
CA TRP A 144 -4.50 2.71 0.31
C TRP A 144 -3.95 2.25 1.65
N TYR A 145 -3.30 3.18 2.36
CA TYR A 145 -2.72 2.93 3.68
C TYR A 145 -3.34 3.84 4.72
N PHE A 146 -3.82 3.25 5.81
CA PHE A 146 -4.49 3.94 6.92
C PHE A 146 -3.85 3.50 8.25
N TYR A 147 -2.75 4.13 8.65
CA TYR A 147 -2.11 3.88 9.95
C TYR A 147 -1.93 2.39 10.32
N GLY A 148 -1.28 1.61 9.47
CA GLY A 148 -1.02 0.17 9.68
C GLY A 148 -2.06 -0.77 9.08
N PHE A 149 -3.22 -0.25 8.62
CA PHE A 149 -4.14 -0.99 7.77
C PHE A 149 -3.98 -0.56 6.33
N TYR A 150 -3.87 -1.49 5.41
CA TYR A 150 -3.84 -1.21 3.97
C TYR A 150 -4.78 -2.11 3.21
N ILE A 151 -5.29 -1.58 2.10
CA ILE A 151 -6.27 -2.22 1.24
C ILE A 151 -6.06 -1.77 -0.20
N ARG A 152 -6.24 -2.69 -1.16
CA ARG A 152 -6.18 -2.37 -2.58
C ARG A 152 -7.57 -2.10 -3.11
N ILE A 153 -7.73 -0.93 -3.71
CA ILE A 153 -9.00 -0.49 -4.29
C ILE A 153 -8.77 -0.27 -5.78
N PRO A 154 -9.61 -0.86 -6.66
CA PRO A 154 -9.51 -0.66 -8.11
C PRO A 154 -9.45 0.83 -8.49
N LYS A 155 -8.66 1.17 -9.51
CA LYS A 155 -8.49 2.56 -10.01
C LYS A 155 -9.79 3.19 -10.50
N SER A 156 -10.80 2.37 -10.80
CA SER A 156 -12.14 2.81 -11.17
C SER A 156 -12.93 3.45 -10.03
N TYR A 157 -12.47 3.27 -8.77
CA TYR A 157 -13.04 3.96 -7.61
C TYR A 157 -12.32 5.28 -7.37
N SER A 158 -13.10 6.33 -7.10
CA SER A 158 -12.59 7.63 -6.66
C SER A 158 -12.98 7.87 -5.21
N ILE A 159 -12.06 8.44 -4.42
CA ILE A 159 -12.39 8.88 -3.06
C ILE A 159 -13.36 10.05 -3.15
N THR A 160 -14.45 9.98 -2.41
CA THR A 160 -15.53 11.02 -2.41
C THR A 160 -15.58 11.79 -1.11
N ASN A 161 -15.21 11.15 -0.01
CA ASN A 161 -15.17 11.77 1.32
C ASN A 161 -14.23 11.00 2.22
N TYR A 162 -13.67 11.66 3.24
CA TYR A 162 -12.88 11.01 4.27
C TYR A 162 -12.90 11.82 5.57
N LYS A 163 -12.68 11.11 6.67
CA LYS A 163 -12.44 11.71 7.98
C LYS A 163 -11.37 10.88 8.69
N PHE A 164 -10.21 11.47 8.92
CA PHE A 164 -9.11 10.86 9.66
C PHE A 164 -8.97 11.61 10.99
N THR A 165 -9.34 10.93 12.07
CA THR A 165 -9.23 11.47 13.43
C THR A 165 -8.59 10.42 14.33
N PRO A 166 -7.88 10.86 15.42
CA PRO A 166 -7.47 9.94 16.47
C PRO A 166 -8.67 9.13 16.96
N GLY A 167 -8.50 7.83 17.09
CA GLY A 167 -9.56 6.92 17.50
C GLY A 167 -10.32 6.31 16.30
N PHE A 168 -11.09 7.08 15.58
CA PHE A 168 -11.94 6.57 14.49
C PHE A 168 -11.68 7.28 13.17
N SER A 169 -11.38 6.53 12.12
CA SER A 169 -11.15 7.05 10.77
C SER A 169 -11.96 6.29 9.74
N LYS A 170 -12.38 7.00 8.70
CA LYS A 170 -13.16 6.44 7.60
C LYS A 170 -12.84 7.12 6.26
N ALA A 171 -12.97 6.36 5.17
CA ALA A 171 -12.88 6.85 3.81
C ALA A 171 -13.99 6.24 2.95
N PHE A 172 -14.53 7.04 2.05
CA PHE A 172 -15.62 6.69 1.13
C PHE A 172 -15.11 6.72 -0.29
N PHE A 173 -15.38 5.65 -1.02
CA PHE A 173 -15.00 5.52 -2.42
C PHE A 173 -16.24 5.21 -3.26
N LYS A 174 -16.23 5.63 -4.53
CA LYS A 174 -17.35 5.44 -5.44
C LYS A 174 -16.90 5.10 -6.84
N LYS A 175 -17.62 4.18 -7.49
CA LYS A 175 -17.50 3.77 -8.89
C LYS A 175 -18.89 3.67 -9.48
N GLY A 176 -19.36 4.72 -10.16
CA GLY A 176 -20.76 4.80 -10.63
C GLY A 176 -21.76 4.66 -9.47
N ASP A 177 -22.62 3.63 -9.52
CA ASP A 177 -23.62 3.33 -8.48
C ASP A 177 -23.09 2.42 -7.36
N VAL A 178 -21.82 2.00 -7.44
CA VAL A 178 -21.14 1.15 -6.44
C VAL A 178 -20.35 2.01 -5.49
N GLY A 179 -20.50 1.79 -4.18
CA GLY A 179 -19.71 2.47 -3.18
C GLY A 179 -18.99 1.50 -2.25
N LEU A 180 -17.90 1.98 -1.69
CA LEU A 180 -17.06 1.29 -0.72
C LEU A 180 -16.75 2.25 0.42
N ILE A 181 -16.95 1.78 1.64
CA ILE A 181 -16.58 2.49 2.87
C ILE A 181 -15.52 1.65 3.58
N VAL A 182 -14.41 2.27 3.92
CA VAL A 182 -13.36 1.67 4.74
C VAL A 182 -13.28 2.45 6.03
N ALA A 183 -13.38 1.78 7.17
CA ALA A 183 -13.30 2.40 8.47
C ALA A 183 -12.46 1.58 9.45
N TYR A 184 -11.81 2.24 10.38
CA TYR A 184 -11.13 1.58 11.47
C TYR A 184 -11.24 2.38 12.77
N HIS A 185 -11.18 1.67 13.89
CA HIS A 185 -11.14 2.24 15.24
C HIS A 185 -9.88 1.73 15.94
N THR A 186 -9.08 2.65 16.48
CA THR A 186 -7.88 2.31 17.26
C THR A 186 -8.26 1.98 18.71
N VAL A 187 -7.33 1.36 19.44
CA VAL A 187 -7.52 1.02 20.86
C VAL A 187 -8.75 0.12 21.08
N ALA A 188 -8.84 -0.93 20.26
CA ALA A 188 -10.00 -1.82 20.19
C ALA A 188 -10.41 -2.41 21.54
N ASN A 189 -9.46 -2.72 22.43
CA ASN A 189 -9.73 -3.20 23.79
C ASN A 189 -10.63 -2.23 24.56
N VAL A 190 -10.30 -0.91 24.58
CA VAL A 190 -11.09 0.10 25.26
C VAL A 190 -12.47 0.27 24.61
N VAL A 191 -12.50 0.21 23.26
CA VAL A 191 -13.75 0.32 22.52
C VAL A 191 -14.67 -0.88 22.78
N LEU A 192 -14.11 -2.09 22.87
CA LEU A 192 -14.89 -3.29 23.16
C LEU A 192 -15.32 -3.34 24.64
N ASP A 193 -14.59 -2.75 25.57
CA ASP A 193 -15.05 -2.57 26.95
C ASP A 193 -16.34 -1.73 27.01
N GLU A 194 -16.49 -0.73 26.11
CA GLU A 194 -17.68 0.10 26.01
C GLU A 194 -18.85 -0.58 25.25
N TYR A 195 -18.55 -1.25 24.13
CA TYR A 195 -19.57 -1.79 23.23
C TYR A 195 -19.83 -3.28 23.45
N GLY A 196 -18.95 -4.02 24.12
CA GLY A 196 -19.03 -5.43 24.42
C GLY A 196 -18.42 -6.32 23.34
N ASP A 197 -18.81 -6.15 22.07
CA ASP A 197 -18.35 -6.99 20.97
C ASP A 197 -18.33 -6.25 19.61
N VAL A 198 -17.84 -6.94 18.58
CA VAL A 198 -17.74 -6.43 17.20
C VAL A 198 -19.12 -6.12 16.60
N ASP A 199 -20.14 -6.91 16.92
CA ASP A 199 -21.51 -6.75 16.40
C ASP A 199 -22.15 -5.47 16.96
N ASN A 200 -21.99 -5.22 18.24
CA ASN A 200 -22.46 -4.01 18.92
C ASN A 200 -21.69 -2.76 18.46
N TRP A 201 -20.36 -2.86 18.36
CA TRP A 201 -19.56 -1.78 17.79
C TRP A 201 -20.00 -1.45 16.37
N PHE A 202 -20.14 -2.44 15.49
CA PHE A 202 -20.65 -2.20 14.13
C PHE A 202 -22.00 -1.51 14.16
N THR A 203 -22.92 -2.02 14.96
CA THR A 203 -24.30 -1.51 15.02
C THR A 203 -24.38 -0.07 15.53
N ARG A 204 -23.54 0.29 16.49
CA ARG A 204 -23.58 1.62 17.14
C ARG A 204 -22.65 2.64 16.47
N VAL A 205 -21.56 2.20 15.84
CA VAL A 205 -20.54 3.10 15.27
C VAL A 205 -20.56 3.11 13.75
N CYS A 206 -20.48 1.95 13.08
CA CYS A 206 -20.35 1.88 11.62
C CYS A 206 -21.70 2.01 10.91
N LYS A 207 -22.71 1.30 11.38
CA LYS A 207 -24.04 1.31 10.75
C LYS A 207 -24.68 2.71 10.65
N PRO A 208 -24.63 3.60 11.64
CA PRO A 208 -25.14 4.97 11.49
C PRO A 208 -24.49 5.74 10.34
N GLN A 209 -23.20 5.54 10.11
CA GLN A 209 -22.48 6.17 9.00
C GLN A 209 -22.96 5.66 7.63
N ILE A 210 -23.35 4.39 7.55
CA ILE A 210 -23.91 3.78 6.36
C ILE A 210 -25.31 4.34 6.10
N LEU A 211 -26.15 4.43 7.16
CA LEU A 211 -27.51 4.97 7.09
C LEU A 211 -27.55 6.45 6.69
N GLU A 212 -26.61 7.26 7.18
CA GLU A 212 -26.46 8.67 6.81
C GLU A 212 -26.32 8.84 5.29
N ASN A 213 -25.61 7.90 4.62
CA ASN A 213 -25.37 7.96 3.19
C ASN A 213 -26.44 7.27 2.33
N LEU A 214 -27.09 6.23 2.86
CA LEU A 214 -27.96 5.34 2.08
C LEU A 214 -29.43 5.37 2.52
N GLY A 215 -29.76 6.06 3.61
CA GLY A 215 -31.10 6.08 4.19
C GLY A 215 -31.47 4.77 4.90
N ALA A 216 -32.74 4.50 5.05
CA ALA A 216 -33.27 3.36 5.81
C ALA A 216 -32.90 2.01 5.15
N LEU A 217 -32.30 1.11 5.93
CA LEU A 217 -31.93 -0.24 5.52
C LEU A 217 -32.71 -1.29 6.31
N LYS A 218 -33.07 -2.38 5.62
CA LYS A 218 -33.63 -3.60 6.23
C LYS A 218 -32.47 -4.57 6.45
N PHE A 219 -32.32 -5.06 7.67
CA PHE A 219 -31.39 -6.16 7.99
C PHE A 219 -31.92 -7.48 7.38
N LEU A 220 -31.02 -8.20 6.71
CA LEU A 220 -31.34 -9.48 6.07
C LEU A 220 -30.68 -10.67 6.80
N GLY A 221 -29.57 -10.45 7.48
CA GLY A 221 -28.85 -11.47 8.23
C GLY A 221 -27.39 -11.12 8.47
N SER A 222 -26.75 -11.96 9.30
CA SER A 222 -25.31 -11.91 9.54
C SER A 222 -24.74 -13.32 9.64
N ARG A 223 -23.42 -13.46 9.38
CA ARG A 223 -22.71 -14.73 9.53
C ARG A 223 -21.27 -14.49 9.94
N ASN A 224 -20.66 -15.51 10.52
CA ASN A 224 -19.22 -15.53 10.77
C ASN A 224 -18.47 -15.70 9.44
N VAL A 225 -17.35 -15.03 9.29
CA VAL A 225 -16.46 -15.09 8.12
C VAL A 225 -15.01 -15.02 8.58
N MET A 226 -14.12 -15.54 7.75
CA MET A 226 -12.68 -15.35 7.93
C MET A 226 -12.21 -14.25 6.98
N ILE A 227 -11.47 -13.27 7.50
CA ILE A 227 -10.94 -12.14 6.74
C ILE A 227 -9.44 -12.08 7.02
N ASN A 228 -8.62 -12.54 6.08
CA ASN A 228 -7.15 -12.53 6.20
C ASN A 228 -6.62 -13.13 7.52
N GLY A 229 -7.19 -14.26 7.93
CA GLY A 229 -6.80 -14.96 9.16
C GLY A 229 -7.47 -14.45 10.44
N HIS A 230 -8.34 -13.44 10.36
CA HIS A 230 -9.12 -12.93 11.48
C HIS A 230 -10.55 -13.46 11.45
N GLU A 231 -11.07 -13.85 12.60
CA GLU A 231 -12.51 -14.07 12.76
C GLU A 231 -13.24 -12.72 12.64
N GLY A 232 -14.27 -12.69 11.83
CA GLY A 232 -15.05 -11.49 11.55
C GLY A 232 -16.52 -11.80 11.32
N ARG A 233 -17.27 -10.74 11.07
CA ARG A 233 -18.72 -10.76 10.83
C ARG A 233 -19.06 -10.13 9.49
N GLU A 234 -19.86 -10.81 8.70
CA GLU A 234 -20.56 -10.24 7.55
C GLU A 234 -21.95 -9.84 7.98
N PHE A 235 -22.37 -8.61 7.66
CA PHE A 235 -23.73 -8.10 7.84
C PHE A 235 -24.31 -7.78 6.48
N VAL A 236 -25.53 -8.24 6.24
CA VAL A 236 -26.24 -8.04 4.97
C VAL A 236 -27.48 -7.19 5.18
N TYR A 237 -27.59 -6.12 4.38
CA TYR A 237 -28.75 -5.24 4.38
C TYR A 237 -29.25 -5.00 2.95
N ALA A 238 -30.50 -4.54 2.85
CA ALA A 238 -31.08 -4.01 1.61
C ALA A 238 -31.80 -2.67 1.87
N SER A 239 -31.87 -1.81 0.85
CA SER A 239 -32.66 -0.58 0.95
C SER A 239 -34.12 -0.88 1.23
N ARG A 240 -34.73 -0.11 2.17
CA ARG A 240 -36.10 -0.34 2.62
C ARG A 240 -37.15 0.22 1.63
N PHE A 241 -36.79 1.35 1.01
CA PHE A 241 -37.69 2.07 0.09
C PHE A 241 -36.90 2.50 -1.15
N SER A 242 -37.02 1.75 -2.23
CA SER A 242 -36.60 2.23 -3.55
C SER A 242 -37.46 1.57 -4.61
N LEU A 243 -38.31 2.35 -5.25
CA LEU A 243 -39.11 1.91 -6.39
C LEU A 243 -38.25 1.65 -7.63
N PHE A 244 -37.03 2.27 -7.72
CA PHE A 244 -36.21 2.24 -8.92
C PHE A 244 -34.85 1.55 -8.76
N LYS A 245 -34.23 1.55 -7.56
CA LYS A 245 -32.92 0.92 -7.32
C LYS A 245 -32.90 0.23 -5.96
N ARG A 246 -33.11 -1.08 -5.94
CA ARG A 246 -32.86 -1.87 -4.72
C ARG A 246 -31.34 -1.96 -4.49
N LEU A 247 -30.86 -1.32 -3.43
CA LEU A 247 -29.47 -1.41 -3.00
C LEU A 247 -29.29 -2.62 -2.08
N LYS A 248 -28.20 -3.32 -2.26
CA LYS A 248 -27.65 -4.30 -1.33
C LYS A 248 -26.45 -3.71 -0.64
N VAL A 249 -26.29 -4.00 0.66
CA VAL A 249 -25.14 -3.61 1.46
C VAL A 249 -24.53 -4.85 2.07
N LEU A 250 -23.25 -5.04 1.88
CA LEU A 250 -22.43 -6.07 2.51
C LEU A 250 -21.40 -5.37 3.37
N SER A 251 -21.39 -5.64 4.66
CA SER A 251 -20.45 -5.03 5.59
C SER A 251 -19.67 -6.10 6.34
N TYR A 252 -18.39 -5.98 6.35
CA TYR A 252 -17.44 -6.91 6.95
C TYR A 252 -16.73 -6.21 8.10
N SER A 253 -16.83 -6.77 9.31
CA SER A 253 -16.20 -6.22 10.50
C SER A 253 -15.36 -7.27 11.21
N TRP A 254 -14.17 -6.91 11.67
CA TRP A 254 -13.29 -7.80 12.41
C TRP A 254 -12.40 -7.06 13.39
N LEU A 255 -11.89 -7.81 14.37
CA LEU A 255 -10.87 -7.37 15.32
C LEU A 255 -9.50 -7.84 14.83
N CYS A 256 -8.53 -6.94 14.78
CA CYS A 256 -7.12 -7.27 14.70
C CYS A 256 -6.48 -7.08 16.09
N GLU A 257 -6.32 -8.17 16.82
CA GLU A 257 -5.73 -8.14 18.17
C GLU A 257 -4.28 -7.63 18.15
N LYS A 258 -3.48 -8.05 17.16
CA LYS A 258 -2.08 -7.65 17.03
C LYS A 258 -1.88 -6.15 16.94
N LEU A 259 -2.75 -5.43 16.24
CA LEU A 259 -2.73 -3.97 16.14
C LEU A 259 -3.68 -3.28 17.11
N ASN A 260 -4.46 -4.04 17.88
CA ASN A 260 -5.49 -3.53 18.77
C ASN A 260 -6.46 -2.58 18.03
N ARG A 261 -7.08 -3.07 16.92
CA ARG A 261 -7.95 -2.30 16.04
C ARG A 261 -9.20 -3.06 15.62
N LEU A 262 -10.30 -2.32 15.57
CA LEU A 262 -11.54 -2.75 14.90
C LEU A 262 -11.55 -2.20 13.49
N LEU A 263 -11.89 -3.04 12.54
CA LEU A 263 -11.86 -2.75 11.11
C LEU A 263 -13.24 -3.03 10.50
N ASN A 264 -13.62 -2.20 9.54
CA ASN A 264 -14.86 -2.38 8.77
C ASN A 264 -14.63 -2.03 7.31
N VAL A 265 -15.10 -2.89 6.43
CA VAL A 265 -15.17 -2.67 4.99
C VAL A 265 -16.61 -2.91 4.55
N THR A 266 -17.26 -1.88 4.00
CA THR A 266 -18.66 -1.94 3.60
C THR A 266 -18.80 -1.62 2.12
N PHE A 267 -19.46 -2.51 1.39
CA PHE A 267 -19.84 -2.33 -0.01
C PHE A 267 -21.34 -2.05 -0.10
N TYR A 268 -21.72 -1.11 -0.97
CA TYR A 268 -23.12 -0.91 -1.33
C TYR A 268 -23.27 -0.75 -2.84
N PHE A 269 -24.28 -1.41 -3.40
CA PHE A 269 -24.45 -1.50 -4.85
C PHE A 269 -25.88 -1.88 -5.23
N PRO A 270 -26.34 -1.60 -6.47
CA PRO A 270 -27.62 -2.12 -6.98
C PRO A 270 -27.65 -3.64 -6.91
N GLN A 271 -28.70 -4.22 -6.32
CA GLN A 271 -28.81 -5.67 -6.07
C GLN A 271 -28.58 -6.52 -7.32
N LYS A 272 -28.95 -6.03 -8.50
CA LYS A 272 -28.73 -6.71 -9.79
C LYS A 272 -27.26 -6.90 -10.15
N MET A 273 -26.35 -6.12 -9.54
CA MET A 273 -24.91 -6.18 -9.79
C MET A 273 -24.16 -7.17 -8.89
N GLU A 274 -24.84 -7.79 -7.92
CA GLU A 274 -24.21 -8.65 -6.91
C GLU A 274 -23.34 -9.73 -7.53
N ARG A 275 -23.87 -10.47 -8.52
CA ARG A 275 -23.14 -11.57 -9.16
C ARG A 275 -21.87 -11.09 -9.87
N VAL A 276 -21.92 -9.93 -10.49
CA VAL A 276 -20.77 -9.34 -11.23
C VAL A 276 -19.71 -8.80 -10.28
N LEU A 277 -20.16 -8.23 -9.14
CA LEU A 277 -19.25 -7.58 -8.19
C LEU A 277 -18.62 -8.56 -7.18
N ARG A 278 -19.12 -9.80 -7.08
CA ARG A 278 -18.65 -10.73 -6.03
C ARG A 278 -17.15 -10.94 -6.08
N GLY A 279 -16.59 -11.21 -7.25
CA GLY A 279 -15.13 -11.36 -7.40
C GLY A 279 -14.34 -10.10 -7.03
N GLU A 280 -14.82 -8.92 -7.44
CA GLU A 280 -14.17 -7.64 -7.07
C GLU A 280 -14.22 -7.39 -5.55
N ILE A 281 -15.34 -7.74 -4.90
CA ILE A 281 -15.51 -7.63 -3.44
C ILE A 281 -14.52 -8.55 -2.72
N ASP A 282 -14.45 -9.81 -3.15
CA ASP A 282 -13.56 -10.81 -2.59
C ASP A 282 -12.08 -10.40 -2.80
N ASP A 283 -11.69 -9.93 -3.98
CA ASP A 283 -10.34 -9.41 -4.27
C ASP A 283 -9.95 -8.22 -3.39
N ILE A 284 -10.88 -7.28 -3.14
CA ILE A 284 -10.65 -6.12 -2.27
C ILE A 284 -10.46 -6.58 -0.83
N LEU A 285 -11.32 -7.47 -0.32
CA LEU A 285 -11.23 -8.02 1.04
C LEU A 285 -9.94 -8.82 1.22
N ASP A 286 -9.59 -9.69 0.27
CA ASP A 286 -8.38 -10.51 0.30
C ASP A 286 -7.10 -9.67 0.21
N SER A 287 -7.19 -8.47 -0.36
CA SER A 287 -6.07 -7.52 -0.41
C SER A 287 -5.85 -6.76 0.88
N SER A 288 -6.84 -6.75 1.78
CA SER A 288 -6.73 -6.01 3.04
C SER A 288 -5.71 -6.66 3.97
N ARG A 289 -4.88 -5.85 4.62
CA ARG A 289 -3.88 -6.30 5.60
C ARG A 289 -3.84 -5.33 6.76
N CYS A 290 -3.73 -5.84 7.94
CA CYS A 290 -3.59 -5.06 9.17
C CYS A 290 -2.27 -5.35 9.91
N HIS A 291 -1.50 -6.31 9.43
CA HIS A 291 -0.12 -6.60 9.87
C HIS A 291 0.57 -7.54 8.88
#